data_1a57c20e5c20f85f41ff600a8c2ae3e5
#
_entry.id   1a57c20e5c20f85f41ff600a8c2ae3e5
#
_cell.length_a   1.000
_cell.length_b   1.000
_cell.length_c   1.000
_cell.angle_alpha   90.00
_cell.angle_beta   90.00
_cell.angle_gamma   90.00
#
_symmetry.space_group_name_H-M   'P 1'
#
loop_
_entity.id
_entity.type
_entity.pdbx_description
1 polymer ?
#
loop_
_entity_poly.entity_id
_entity_poly.type
_entity_poly.pdbx_seq_one_letter_code
_entity_poly.pdbx_strand_id
1 'polypeptide(L)'
;MPRTKQYVVDLSADERAELEAMLAAGTHKTRVLTRARCLLHADDGLTDLLVSQAVGCHPGTVGRIRKRYTEDGLAAINRRQADRVYERKLDGRAEAHLIALACSDPPEGRSRWSLHLLAEHLVALNEIDVESVSHETVRQVLKKHDCILTDQTPG
;
A
#
# COMPACT_ATOMS: atom_id res chain seq x y z
N MET A 1 -9.19 -28.35 -29.93
CA MET A 1 -9.18 -28.88 -28.56
C MET A 1 -9.55 -27.74 -27.61
N PRO A 2 -10.62 -27.82 -26.85
CA PRO A 2 -10.88 -26.84 -25.82
C PRO A 2 -9.78 -26.94 -24.76
N ARG A 3 -9.10 -25.81 -24.49
CA ARG A 3 -8.11 -25.76 -23.41
C ARG A 3 -8.81 -26.07 -22.10
N THR A 4 -8.39 -27.11 -21.43
CA THR A 4 -8.86 -27.46 -20.08
C THR A 4 -8.62 -26.25 -19.18
N LYS A 5 -9.66 -25.78 -18.47
CA LYS A 5 -9.54 -24.68 -17.52
C LYS A 5 -8.53 -25.07 -16.44
N GLN A 6 -7.40 -24.38 -16.39
CA GLN A 6 -6.32 -24.66 -15.46
C GLN A 6 -6.72 -24.34 -14.00
N TYR A 7 -7.60 -23.37 -13.81
CA TYR A 7 -8.10 -22.93 -12.51
C TYR A 7 -9.62 -22.94 -12.53
N VAL A 8 -10.21 -23.87 -11.80
CA VAL A 8 -11.65 -24.00 -11.66
C VAL A 8 -12.09 -23.20 -10.41
N VAL A 9 -13.15 -22.40 -10.57
CA VAL A 9 -13.82 -21.73 -9.46
C VAL A 9 -15.04 -22.57 -9.12
N ASP A 10 -15.15 -23.00 -7.90
CA ASP A 10 -16.27 -23.74 -7.32
C ASP A 10 -16.60 -23.07 -5.98
N LEU A 11 -17.65 -22.24 -6.01
CA LEU A 11 -18.08 -21.47 -4.84
C LEU A 11 -19.04 -22.32 -4.00
N SER A 12 -18.80 -22.36 -2.69
CA SER A 12 -19.82 -22.90 -1.78
C SER A 12 -21.06 -22.00 -1.76
N ALA A 13 -22.18 -22.55 -1.28
CA ALA A 13 -23.43 -21.79 -1.16
C ALA A 13 -23.27 -20.53 -0.29
N ASP A 14 -22.47 -20.63 0.77
CA ASP A 14 -22.19 -19.52 1.68
C ASP A 14 -21.32 -18.45 1.02
N GLU A 15 -20.25 -18.85 0.31
CA GLU A 15 -19.38 -17.93 -0.43
C GLU A 15 -20.14 -17.20 -1.55
N ARG A 16 -21.02 -17.92 -2.25
CA ARG A 16 -21.87 -17.33 -3.30
C ARG A 16 -22.83 -16.29 -2.70
N ALA A 17 -23.50 -16.64 -1.59
CA ALA A 17 -24.40 -15.72 -0.89
C ALA A 17 -23.68 -14.48 -0.38
N GLU A 18 -22.46 -14.62 0.13
CA GLU A 18 -21.62 -13.51 0.58
C GLU A 18 -21.25 -12.56 -0.56
N LEU A 19 -20.83 -13.11 -1.71
CA LEU A 19 -20.52 -12.30 -2.89
C LEU A 19 -21.76 -11.57 -3.46
N GLU A 20 -22.89 -12.23 -3.51
CA GLU A 20 -24.16 -11.64 -3.97
C GLU A 20 -24.62 -10.52 -3.02
N ALA A 21 -24.55 -10.73 -1.71
CA ALA A 21 -24.87 -9.71 -0.72
C ALA A 21 -23.93 -8.49 -0.82
N MET A 22 -22.64 -8.73 -1.05
CA MET A 22 -21.65 -7.68 -1.26
C MET A 22 -21.96 -6.84 -2.51
N LEU A 23 -22.38 -7.47 -3.60
CA LEU A 23 -22.79 -6.78 -4.83
C LEU A 23 -24.08 -5.99 -4.64
N ALA A 24 -25.05 -6.54 -3.91
CA ALA A 24 -26.32 -5.87 -3.61
C ALA A 24 -26.11 -4.63 -2.73
N ALA A 25 -25.21 -4.69 -1.76
CA ALA A 25 -24.88 -3.56 -0.88
C ALA A 25 -24.21 -2.39 -1.63
N GLY A 26 -23.39 -2.67 -2.64
CA GLY A 26 -22.75 -1.66 -3.50
C GLY A 26 -21.76 -0.73 -2.84
N THR A 27 -21.46 -0.92 -1.55
CA THR A 27 -20.61 -0.01 -0.75
C THR A 27 -19.11 -0.29 -0.84
N HIS A 28 -18.74 -1.36 -1.50
CA HIS A 28 -17.35 -1.80 -1.64
C HIS A 28 -16.61 -1.09 -2.78
N LYS A 29 -15.27 -1.11 -2.71
CA LYS A 29 -14.43 -0.56 -3.78
C LYS A 29 -14.72 -1.25 -5.12
N THR A 30 -14.79 -0.51 -6.20
CA THR A 30 -15.08 -1.02 -7.56
C THR A 30 -14.26 -2.25 -7.93
N ARG A 31 -12.97 -2.28 -7.56
CA ARG A 31 -12.10 -3.44 -7.85
C ARG A 31 -12.52 -4.72 -7.11
N VAL A 32 -13.07 -4.59 -5.91
CA VAL A 32 -13.60 -5.72 -5.12
C VAL A 32 -14.87 -6.24 -5.78
N LEU A 33 -15.78 -5.36 -6.14
CA LEU A 33 -17.03 -5.70 -6.84
C LEU A 33 -16.75 -6.36 -8.21
N THR A 34 -15.79 -5.85 -8.97
CA THR A 34 -15.36 -6.45 -10.24
C THR A 34 -14.87 -7.88 -10.04
N ARG A 35 -14.03 -8.13 -9.03
CA ARG A 35 -13.53 -9.48 -8.73
C ARG A 35 -14.64 -10.42 -8.26
N ALA A 36 -15.56 -9.93 -7.43
CA ALA A 36 -16.73 -10.69 -7.00
C ALA A 36 -17.58 -11.14 -8.19
N ARG A 37 -17.88 -10.24 -9.13
CA ARG A 37 -18.60 -10.58 -10.38
C ARG A 37 -17.85 -11.61 -11.22
N CYS A 38 -16.52 -11.46 -11.34
CA CYS A 38 -15.71 -12.43 -12.07
C CYS A 38 -15.81 -13.83 -11.47
N LEU A 39 -15.78 -13.96 -10.12
CA LEU A 39 -15.90 -15.26 -9.44
C LEU A 39 -17.29 -15.86 -9.63
N LEU A 40 -18.37 -15.10 -9.50
CA LEU A 40 -19.74 -15.57 -9.71
C LEU A 40 -19.95 -16.09 -11.14
N HIS A 41 -19.54 -15.33 -12.15
CA HIS A 41 -19.65 -15.77 -13.54
C HIS A 41 -18.73 -16.95 -13.87
N ALA A 42 -17.58 -17.04 -13.19
CA ALA A 42 -16.68 -18.18 -13.34
C ALA A 42 -17.26 -19.46 -12.73
N ASP A 43 -17.97 -19.35 -11.60
CA ASP A 43 -18.71 -20.42 -10.94
C ASP A 43 -19.88 -20.90 -11.81
N ASP A 44 -20.59 -19.97 -12.48
CA ASP A 44 -21.62 -20.29 -13.47
C ASP A 44 -21.08 -21.04 -14.72
N GLY A 45 -19.80 -21.32 -14.78
CA GLY A 45 -19.15 -22.09 -15.84
C GLY A 45 -18.77 -21.30 -17.09
N LEU A 46 -18.92 -19.97 -17.11
CA LEU A 46 -18.52 -19.14 -18.23
C LEU A 46 -17.01 -19.19 -18.49
N THR A 47 -16.66 -19.04 -19.78
CA THR A 47 -15.23 -18.94 -20.18
C THR A 47 -14.66 -17.58 -19.79
N ASP A 48 -13.34 -17.49 -19.68
CA ASP A 48 -12.67 -16.23 -19.34
C ASP A 48 -13.00 -15.08 -20.30
N LEU A 49 -13.23 -15.42 -21.56
CA LEU A 49 -13.65 -14.44 -22.57
C LEU A 49 -15.06 -13.92 -22.28
N LEU A 50 -16.00 -14.81 -21.99
CA LEU A 50 -17.40 -14.42 -21.69
C LEU A 50 -17.47 -13.64 -20.37
N VAL A 51 -16.76 -14.07 -19.35
CA VAL A 51 -16.65 -13.34 -18.07
C VAL A 51 -16.08 -11.95 -18.30
N SER A 52 -15.02 -11.84 -19.10
CA SER A 52 -14.39 -10.55 -19.40
C SER A 52 -15.33 -9.57 -20.09
N GLN A 53 -16.14 -10.07 -21.01
CA GLN A 53 -17.17 -9.28 -21.72
C GLN A 53 -18.30 -8.86 -20.77
N ALA A 54 -18.78 -9.77 -19.92
CA ALA A 54 -19.86 -9.48 -18.96
C ALA A 54 -19.45 -8.46 -17.91
N VAL A 55 -18.19 -8.50 -17.45
CA VAL A 55 -17.68 -7.65 -16.35
C VAL A 55 -16.97 -6.39 -16.87
N GLY A 56 -16.59 -6.35 -18.15
CA GLY A 56 -15.88 -5.24 -18.76
C GLY A 56 -14.39 -5.19 -18.37
N CYS A 57 -13.73 -6.35 -18.30
CA CYS A 57 -12.31 -6.43 -17.95
C CYS A 57 -11.54 -7.29 -18.98
N HIS A 58 -10.22 -7.28 -18.93
CA HIS A 58 -9.40 -8.10 -19.82
C HIS A 58 -9.46 -9.59 -19.44
N PRO A 59 -9.53 -10.55 -20.41
CA PRO A 59 -9.57 -11.99 -20.11
C PRO A 59 -8.43 -12.48 -19.22
N GLY A 60 -7.23 -11.96 -19.41
CA GLY A 60 -6.09 -12.27 -18.54
C GLY A 60 -6.28 -11.85 -17.08
N THR A 61 -7.14 -10.87 -16.81
CA THR A 61 -7.52 -10.48 -15.44
C THR A 61 -8.40 -11.56 -14.81
N VAL A 62 -9.34 -12.11 -15.58
CA VAL A 62 -10.20 -13.21 -15.13
C VAL A 62 -9.36 -14.43 -14.76
N GLY A 63 -8.40 -14.83 -15.60
CA GLY A 63 -7.48 -15.93 -15.33
C GLY A 63 -6.67 -15.73 -14.04
N ARG A 64 -6.18 -14.51 -13.78
CA ARG A 64 -5.47 -14.19 -12.52
C ARG A 64 -6.40 -14.27 -11.30
N ILE A 65 -7.65 -13.84 -11.42
CA ILE A 65 -8.63 -13.92 -10.34
C ILE A 65 -8.96 -15.37 -10.02
N ARG A 66 -9.17 -16.22 -11.04
CA ARG A 66 -9.36 -17.67 -10.87
C ARG A 66 -8.18 -18.34 -10.16
N LYS A 67 -6.96 -18.07 -10.64
CA LYS A 67 -5.75 -18.60 -10.02
C LYS A 67 -5.68 -18.19 -8.55
N ARG A 68 -5.93 -16.92 -8.28
CA ARG A 68 -5.88 -16.40 -6.92
C ARG A 68 -6.96 -16.99 -6.01
N TYR A 69 -8.15 -17.26 -6.54
CA TYR A 69 -9.19 -17.95 -5.79
C TYR A 69 -8.77 -19.38 -5.41
N THR A 70 -8.09 -20.10 -6.30
CA THR A 70 -7.57 -21.45 -5.97
C THR A 70 -6.46 -21.43 -4.93
N GLU A 71 -5.74 -20.30 -4.78
CA GLU A 71 -4.68 -20.13 -3.78
C GLU A 71 -5.21 -19.59 -2.44
N ASP A 72 -6.03 -18.55 -2.48
CA ASP A 72 -6.41 -17.74 -1.31
C ASP A 72 -7.92 -17.87 -0.96
N GLY A 73 -8.71 -18.63 -1.72
CA GLY A 73 -10.16 -18.73 -1.54
C GLY A 73 -10.85 -17.37 -1.74
N LEU A 74 -11.88 -17.08 -0.95
CA LEU A 74 -12.66 -15.83 -1.05
C LEU A 74 -11.82 -14.57 -0.78
N ALA A 75 -10.71 -14.68 -0.08
CA ALA A 75 -9.77 -13.57 0.12
C ALA A 75 -9.19 -13.00 -1.20
N ALA A 76 -9.35 -13.73 -2.32
CA ALA A 76 -8.94 -13.30 -3.66
C ALA A 76 -9.61 -11.99 -4.11
N ILE A 77 -10.79 -11.65 -3.61
CA ILE A 77 -11.49 -10.40 -3.93
C ILE A 77 -10.77 -9.17 -3.33
N ASN A 78 -10.09 -9.35 -2.21
CA ASN A 78 -9.40 -8.28 -1.52
C ASN A 78 -8.02 -7.98 -2.14
N ARG A 79 -7.49 -6.80 -1.87
CA ARG A 79 -6.10 -6.50 -2.24
C ARG A 79 -5.16 -7.34 -1.37
N ARG A 80 -4.24 -8.08 -2.01
CA ARG A 80 -3.12 -8.70 -1.30
C ARG A 80 -2.33 -7.60 -0.60
N GLN A 81 -2.10 -7.75 0.70
CA GLN A 81 -1.16 -6.87 1.39
C GLN A 81 0.23 -7.12 0.79
N ALA A 82 0.97 -6.04 0.59
CA ALA A 82 2.34 -6.17 0.13
C ALA A 82 3.17 -6.81 1.26
N ASP A 83 3.75 -7.96 1.02
CA ASP A 83 4.67 -8.63 1.96
C ASP A 83 6.02 -7.89 2.13
N ARG A 84 6.15 -6.76 1.44
CA ARG A 84 7.33 -5.91 1.57
C ARG A 84 7.27 -5.15 2.88
N VAL A 85 7.93 -5.68 3.88
CA VAL A 85 8.36 -4.91 5.06
C VAL A 85 9.49 -4.01 4.56
N TYR A 86 9.17 -2.74 4.29
CA TYR A 86 10.23 -1.75 4.06
C TYR A 86 10.87 -1.48 5.42
N GLU A 87 12.13 -1.87 5.58
CA GLU A 87 12.93 -1.40 6.70
C GLU A 87 12.90 0.13 6.70
N ARG A 88 12.56 0.69 7.85
CA ARG A 88 12.57 2.14 8.01
C ARG A 88 14.01 2.62 7.87
N LYS A 89 14.27 3.60 7.02
CA LYS A 89 15.59 4.20 6.85
C LYS A 89 16.13 4.82 8.15
N LEU A 90 15.22 5.26 9.01
CA LEU A 90 15.54 5.79 10.33
C LEU A 90 14.94 4.86 11.39
N ASP A 91 15.78 4.35 12.27
CA ASP A 91 15.37 3.65 13.47
C ASP A 91 14.91 4.65 14.56
N GLY A 92 14.42 4.14 15.68
CA GLY A 92 13.94 4.99 16.77
C GLY A 92 15.03 5.89 17.36
N ARG A 93 16.29 5.46 17.30
CA ARG A 93 17.46 6.24 17.77
C ARG A 93 17.74 7.41 16.83
N ALA A 94 17.74 7.16 15.53
CA ALA A 94 17.91 8.19 14.50
C ALA A 94 16.75 9.18 14.50
N GLU A 95 15.50 8.73 14.69
CA GLU A 95 14.35 9.61 14.86
C GLU A 95 14.51 10.53 16.08
N ALA A 96 14.95 10.01 17.22
CA ALA A 96 15.19 10.79 18.43
C ALA A 96 16.29 11.86 18.25
N HIS A 97 17.40 11.49 17.58
CA HIS A 97 18.47 12.45 17.24
C HIS A 97 17.98 13.56 16.31
N LEU A 98 17.18 13.22 15.31
CA LEU A 98 16.61 14.20 14.38
C LEU A 98 15.71 15.21 15.10
N ILE A 99 14.89 14.73 16.04
CA ILE A 99 14.02 15.59 16.85
C ILE A 99 14.87 16.51 17.74
N ALA A 100 15.90 15.97 18.39
CA ALA A 100 16.80 16.74 19.23
C ALA A 100 17.54 17.84 18.43
N LEU A 101 18.03 17.53 17.22
CA LEU A 101 18.61 18.50 16.31
C LEU A 101 17.62 19.59 15.91
N ALA A 102 16.40 19.22 15.54
CA ALA A 102 15.38 20.19 15.14
C ALA A 102 14.98 21.15 16.27
N CYS A 103 15.12 20.71 17.53
CA CYS A 103 14.86 21.52 18.73
C CYS A 103 16.10 22.29 19.23
N SER A 104 17.28 22.06 18.66
CA SER A 104 18.51 22.76 19.02
C SER A 104 18.72 24.03 18.18
N ASP A 105 19.66 24.85 18.60
CA ASP A 105 20.05 26.02 17.81
C ASP A 105 20.69 25.58 16.47
N PRO A 106 20.41 26.30 15.37
CA PRO A 106 21.03 26.02 14.09
C PRO A 106 22.54 26.29 14.11
N PRO A 107 23.30 25.64 13.24
CA PRO A 107 24.76 25.83 13.20
C PRO A 107 25.14 27.28 12.83
N GLU A 108 26.38 27.64 13.17
CA GLU A 108 26.91 28.98 12.88
C GLU A 108 26.72 29.38 11.42
N GLY A 109 26.27 30.63 11.22
CA GLY A 109 25.98 31.16 9.90
C GLY A 109 24.59 30.82 9.34
N ARG A 110 23.73 30.15 10.11
CA ARG A 110 22.35 29.87 9.74
C ARG A 110 21.37 30.42 10.78
N SER A 111 20.30 31.04 10.33
CA SER A 111 19.27 31.58 11.22
C SER A 111 18.21 30.54 11.62
N ARG A 112 18.11 29.45 10.89
CA ARG A 112 17.12 28.40 11.13
C ARG A 112 17.55 27.05 10.55
N TRP A 113 16.98 25.97 11.07
CA TRP A 113 17.08 24.66 10.48
C TRP A 113 16.27 24.56 9.18
N SER A 114 16.83 23.94 8.15
CA SER A 114 16.10 23.48 6.98
C SER A 114 16.08 21.96 6.93
N LEU A 115 15.11 21.38 6.19
CA LEU A 115 15.01 19.92 6.07
C LEU A 115 16.27 19.31 5.44
N HIS A 116 16.90 19.99 4.49
CA HIS A 116 18.17 19.55 3.88
C HIS A 116 19.31 19.58 4.88
N LEU A 117 19.42 20.66 5.64
CA LEU A 117 20.47 20.82 6.64
C LEU A 117 20.35 19.77 7.77
N LEU A 118 19.11 19.47 8.19
CA LEU A 118 18.85 18.40 9.15
C LEU A 118 19.25 17.03 8.61
N ALA A 119 18.95 16.77 7.34
CA ALA A 119 19.34 15.52 6.68
C ALA A 119 20.86 15.37 6.58
N GLU A 120 21.59 16.43 6.21
CA GLU A 120 23.05 16.45 6.14
C GLU A 120 23.69 16.21 7.52
N HIS A 121 23.20 16.91 8.54
CA HIS A 121 23.71 16.75 9.91
C HIS A 121 23.43 15.36 10.48
N LEU A 122 22.28 14.77 10.17
CA LEU A 122 21.94 13.41 10.61
C LEU A 122 22.88 12.37 9.99
N VAL A 123 23.22 12.51 8.72
CA VAL A 123 24.18 11.62 8.03
C VAL A 123 25.60 11.82 8.53
N ALA A 124 25.97 13.05 8.91
CA ALA A 124 27.29 13.36 9.46
C ALA A 124 27.52 12.78 10.87
N LEU A 125 26.46 12.38 11.58
CA LEU A 125 26.57 11.72 12.88
C LEU A 125 26.97 10.25 12.68
N ASN A 126 28.26 9.95 12.80
CA ASN A 126 28.83 8.60 12.66
C ASN A 126 28.29 7.58 13.67
N GLU A 127 27.51 8.00 14.64
CA GLU A 127 26.89 7.13 15.64
C GLU A 127 25.60 6.46 15.13
N ILE A 128 25.11 6.92 13.98
CA ILE A 128 23.88 6.44 13.37
C ILE A 128 24.25 5.83 12.02
N ASP A 129 23.95 4.57 11.83
CA ASP A 129 24.23 3.82 10.60
C ASP A 129 23.23 4.21 9.49
N VAL A 130 23.30 5.47 9.06
CA VAL A 130 22.42 6.03 8.01
C VAL A 130 23.31 6.61 6.90
N GLU A 131 23.42 5.89 5.80
CA GLU A 131 24.22 6.31 4.65
C GLU A 131 23.63 7.53 3.91
N SER A 132 22.31 7.62 3.83
CA SER A 132 21.64 8.73 3.18
C SER A 132 20.18 8.89 3.62
N VAL A 133 19.73 10.12 3.82
CA VAL A 133 18.38 10.49 4.18
C VAL A 133 17.87 11.60 3.26
N SER A 134 16.67 11.45 2.71
CA SER A 134 16.04 12.50 1.93
C SER A 134 15.35 13.52 2.86
N HIS A 135 15.28 14.79 2.43
CA HIS A 135 14.54 15.84 3.12
C HIS A 135 13.07 15.49 3.34
N GLU A 136 12.47 14.70 2.44
CA GLU A 136 11.10 14.23 2.59
C GLU A 136 10.94 13.22 3.74
N THR A 137 11.92 12.33 3.95
CA THR A 137 11.93 11.43 5.10
C THR A 137 12.03 12.22 6.40
N VAL A 138 12.90 13.23 6.44
CA VAL A 138 13.02 14.15 7.59
C VAL A 138 11.69 14.85 7.87
N ARG A 139 11.04 15.38 6.83
CA ARG A 139 9.73 16.05 6.95
C ARG A 139 8.65 15.12 7.52
N GLN A 140 8.61 13.87 7.07
CA GLN A 140 7.63 12.89 7.54
C GLN A 140 7.84 12.52 9.01
N VAL A 141 9.09 12.38 9.45
CA VAL A 141 9.41 12.10 10.86
C VAL A 141 9.02 13.28 11.74
N LEU A 142 9.39 14.50 11.37
CA LEU A 142 9.04 15.70 12.13
C LEU A 142 7.52 15.89 12.22
N LYS A 143 6.80 15.67 11.11
CA LYS A 143 5.34 15.73 11.09
C LYS A 143 4.69 14.67 11.99
N LYS A 144 5.23 13.45 12.02
CA LYS A 144 4.73 12.36 12.86
C LYS A 144 4.82 12.72 14.37
N HIS A 145 5.81 13.49 14.74
CA HIS A 145 6.07 13.88 16.13
C HIS A 145 5.59 15.31 16.45
N ASP A 146 4.76 15.93 15.58
CA ASP A 146 4.27 17.32 15.72
C ASP A 146 5.40 18.36 15.91
N CYS A 147 6.63 18.04 15.51
CA CYS A 147 7.74 18.97 15.49
C CYS A 147 7.58 19.88 14.26
N ILE A 148 6.99 21.03 14.47
CA ILE A 148 6.94 22.11 13.49
C ILE A 148 8.27 22.83 13.56
N LEU A 149 9.01 22.90 12.46
CA LEU A 149 10.07 23.86 12.31
C LEU A 149 9.41 25.23 12.34
N THR A 150 9.31 25.83 13.53
CA THR A 150 8.68 27.12 13.73
C THR A 150 9.42 28.16 12.89
N ASP A 151 8.70 28.69 11.93
CA ASP A 151 9.06 29.94 11.27
C ASP A 151 8.89 31.05 12.33
N GLN A 152 9.87 31.20 13.21
CA GLN A 152 9.93 32.40 14.05
C GLN A 152 10.35 33.53 13.13
N THR A 153 9.35 34.11 12.46
CA THR A 153 9.48 35.44 11.89
C THR A 153 9.63 36.38 13.09
N PRO A 154 10.77 37.04 13.30
CA PRO A 154 10.81 38.18 14.23
C PRO A 154 9.96 39.27 13.64
N GLY A 155 8.90 39.62 14.35
CA GLY A 155 8.10 40.81 14.08
C GLY A 155 8.91 42.10 14.24
#